data_8bb9846cb8f51d3ee7b407847fbbb866
#
_entry.id   8bb9846cb8f51d3ee7b407847fbbb866
#
_cell.length_a   1.000
_cell.length_b   1.000
_cell.length_c   1.000
_cell.angle_alpha   90.00
_cell.angle_beta   90.00
_cell.angle_gamma   90.00
#
_symmetry.space_group_name_H-M   'P 1'
#
loop_
_entity.id
_entity.type
_entity.pdbx_description
1 polymer ?
#
loop_
_entity_poly.entity_id
_entity_poly.type
_entity_poly.pdbx_seq_one_letter_code
_entity_poly.pdbx_strand_id
1 'polypeptide(L)'
;MKHKNILNSTLAGLLLFASCAQTHENAEQVNHLPNMYPDYADVTIPVNIAPLNFEIRDKHLCNIETILTIEGADEDDAGNTLTATSNSQNLKFDLKEWKYFLAKAAGKNIKVQIYSKSDEGKWTAFRPFTWQVVNDSIDSYLTYQLIEPTYDVWSKTKTKQRCIENWDEKIIADYTLIKNLKMNTYAYGNQDENLSIIYLRGENGGTILNRNGKLRKLNLQGKGMASPGIYYSFNPSGRYLTYSTNTMVRDFNINTDKRLEVYDTASSIYVADLNDNHIISSPLASDSSRLETFPTFSPNGKYIYYCAANKKELSDKNLKNLKYALVRIPFNEENGRFGERKCI
;
A
#
# COMPACT_ATOMS: atom_id res chain seq x y z
N MET A 1 -25.27 79.88 -12.48
CA MET A 1 -25.13 78.79 -11.51
C MET A 1 -24.34 77.70 -12.21
N LYS A 2 -23.11 77.39 -11.70
CA LYS A 2 -22.13 76.50 -12.34
C LYS A 2 -22.31 75.08 -11.82
N HIS A 3 -22.57 74.14 -12.73
CA HIS A 3 -22.47 72.70 -12.42
C HIS A 3 -21.04 72.22 -12.63
N LYS A 4 -20.39 71.71 -11.57
CA LYS A 4 -19.11 71.07 -11.63
C LYS A 4 -19.36 69.58 -11.88
N ASN A 5 -18.86 69.07 -12.99
CA ASN A 5 -18.71 67.64 -13.26
C ASN A 5 -17.50 67.10 -12.49
N ILE A 6 -17.74 66.18 -11.60
CA ILE A 6 -16.68 65.42 -10.94
C ILE A 6 -16.49 64.12 -11.74
N LEU A 7 -15.34 64.02 -12.39
CA LEU A 7 -14.90 62.82 -13.13
C LEU A 7 -14.21 61.87 -12.11
N ASN A 8 -14.91 60.80 -11.73
CA ASN A 8 -14.32 59.73 -10.94
C ASN A 8 -13.59 58.78 -11.88
N SER A 9 -12.27 58.87 -11.90
CA SER A 9 -11.39 57.90 -12.54
C SER A 9 -11.16 56.74 -11.58
N THR A 10 -11.83 55.62 -11.78
CA THR A 10 -11.55 54.35 -11.14
C THR A 10 -10.34 53.70 -11.82
N LEU A 11 -9.20 53.84 -11.20
CA LEU A 11 -7.96 53.11 -11.58
C LEU A 11 -8.10 51.66 -11.15
N ALA A 12 -8.53 50.79 -12.05
CA ALA A 12 -8.50 49.33 -11.85
C ALA A 12 -7.06 48.89 -11.93
N GLY A 13 -6.47 48.61 -10.74
CA GLY A 13 -5.14 47.99 -10.63
C GLY A 13 -5.21 46.56 -11.12
N LEU A 14 -4.72 46.24 -12.32
CA LEU A 14 -4.39 44.90 -12.78
C LEU A 14 -3.19 44.44 -11.97
N LEU A 15 -3.41 43.64 -10.93
CA LEU A 15 -2.37 42.84 -10.31
C LEU A 15 -1.99 41.73 -11.29
N LEU A 16 -0.99 42.00 -12.10
CA LEU A 16 -0.24 40.96 -12.82
C LEU A 16 0.50 40.13 -11.77
N PHE A 17 -0.03 38.95 -11.46
CA PHE A 17 0.76 37.89 -10.84
C PHE A 17 1.77 37.42 -11.88
N ALA A 18 2.90 38.11 -11.98
CA ALA A 18 4.07 37.56 -12.59
C ALA A 18 4.55 36.42 -11.68
N SER A 19 4.22 35.16 -12.04
CA SER A 19 4.92 34.02 -11.54
C SER A 19 6.38 34.20 -11.95
N CYS A 20 7.23 34.68 -11.02
CA CYS A 20 8.68 34.65 -11.22
C CYS A 20 9.09 33.17 -11.22
N ALA A 21 9.14 32.58 -12.41
CA ALA A 21 9.93 31.37 -12.60
C ALA A 21 11.38 31.74 -12.25
N GLN A 22 11.90 31.23 -11.15
CA GLN A 22 13.26 31.45 -10.73
C GLN A 22 14.15 30.73 -11.75
N THR A 23 14.96 31.50 -12.50
CA THR A 23 15.86 30.91 -13.48
C THR A 23 17.06 30.33 -12.72
N HIS A 24 17.29 29.03 -12.85
CA HIS A 24 18.42 28.32 -12.22
C HIS A 24 19.65 28.27 -13.11
N GLU A 25 19.88 29.28 -13.95
CA GLU A 25 20.99 29.35 -14.90
C GLU A 25 22.38 29.23 -14.23
N ASN A 26 22.48 29.61 -12.95
CA ASN A 26 23.70 29.53 -12.17
C ASN A 26 23.74 28.37 -11.18
N ALA A 27 22.82 27.39 -11.29
CA ALA A 27 22.83 26.23 -10.42
C ALA A 27 24.01 25.29 -10.75
N GLU A 28 24.70 24.81 -9.73
CA GLU A 28 25.75 23.80 -9.89
C GLU A 28 25.11 22.48 -10.35
N GLN A 29 25.53 22.00 -11.52
CA GLN A 29 25.04 20.75 -12.08
C GLN A 29 25.77 19.57 -11.45
N VAL A 30 25.04 18.64 -10.82
CA VAL A 30 25.59 17.41 -10.28
C VAL A 30 25.07 16.19 -11.02
N ASN A 31 25.90 15.17 -11.19
CA ASN A 31 25.51 13.96 -11.93
C ASN A 31 25.05 12.82 -11.02
N HIS A 32 24.31 13.14 -9.96
CA HIS A 32 23.66 12.15 -9.08
C HIS A 32 22.25 12.57 -8.75
N LEU A 33 21.44 11.61 -8.33
CA LEU A 33 20.09 11.85 -7.83
C LEU A 33 20.14 12.47 -6.42
N PRO A 34 19.12 13.26 -6.00
CA PRO A 34 18.99 13.69 -4.64
C PRO A 34 18.74 12.50 -3.70
N ASN A 35 19.08 12.61 -2.43
CA ASN A 35 18.72 11.63 -1.41
C ASN A 35 17.23 11.77 -1.06
N MET A 36 16.37 11.25 -1.93
CA MET A 36 14.92 11.40 -1.90
C MET A 36 14.26 10.25 -1.13
N TYR A 37 13.26 10.57 -0.30
CA TYR A 37 12.43 9.58 0.39
C TYR A 37 10.94 9.95 0.33
N PRO A 38 10.04 9.01 -0.09
CA PRO A 38 10.38 7.72 -0.69
C PRO A 38 11.21 7.86 -1.98
N ASP A 39 11.93 6.82 -2.36
CA ASP A 39 12.64 6.82 -3.64
C ASP A 39 11.65 6.64 -4.80
N TYR A 40 11.39 7.74 -5.50
CA TYR A 40 10.51 7.78 -6.66
C TYR A 40 11.28 7.95 -7.98
N ALA A 41 12.59 7.73 -8.00
CA ALA A 41 13.34 7.82 -9.26
C ALA A 41 12.89 6.73 -10.24
N ASP A 42 12.67 7.13 -11.51
CA ASP A 42 12.36 6.24 -12.64
C ASP A 42 11.20 5.26 -12.40
N VAL A 43 10.13 5.71 -11.74
CA VAL A 43 8.96 4.89 -11.44
C VAL A 43 7.86 5.00 -12.50
N THR A 44 7.05 3.93 -12.62
CA THR A 44 5.81 3.93 -13.40
C THR A 44 4.63 4.18 -12.46
N ILE A 45 3.75 5.12 -12.82
CA ILE A 45 2.61 5.54 -12.00
C ILE A 45 1.29 5.49 -12.79
N PRO A 46 0.18 5.12 -12.10
CA PRO A 46 -1.15 5.17 -12.72
C PRO A 46 -1.66 6.61 -12.83
N VAL A 47 -2.56 6.84 -13.78
CA VAL A 47 -3.12 8.16 -14.05
C VAL A 47 -3.93 8.76 -12.90
N ASN A 48 -4.36 7.97 -11.93
CA ASN A 48 -5.20 8.39 -10.81
C ASN A 48 -4.48 8.43 -9.45
N ILE A 49 -3.15 8.36 -9.42
CA ILE A 49 -2.40 8.39 -8.16
C ILE A 49 -2.39 9.81 -7.55
N ALA A 50 -2.42 9.90 -6.22
CA ALA A 50 -2.18 11.13 -5.48
C ALA A 50 -0.77 11.68 -5.71
N PRO A 51 -0.52 12.97 -5.42
CA PRO A 51 0.78 13.57 -5.60
C PRO A 51 1.91 12.76 -4.99
N LEU A 52 2.99 12.54 -5.75
CA LEU A 52 4.20 11.90 -5.25
C LEU A 52 5.00 12.89 -4.40
N ASN A 53 4.47 13.18 -3.22
CA ASN A 53 5.15 14.03 -2.25
C ASN A 53 6.37 13.30 -1.68
N PHE A 54 7.48 14.02 -1.50
CA PHE A 54 8.74 13.44 -1.04
C PHE A 54 9.51 14.39 -0.12
N GLU A 55 10.51 13.84 0.53
CA GLU A 55 11.48 14.51 1.37
C GLU A 55 12.89 14.38 0.74
N ILE A 56 13.67 15.45 0.74
CA ILE A 56 15.10 15.39 0.40
C ILE A 56 15.88 15.36 1.72
N ARG A 57 16.61 14.26 1.95
CA ARG A 57 17.36 14.01 3.20
C ARG A 57 18.82 14.49 3.17
N ASP A 58 19.12 15.42 2.29
CA ASP A 58 20.44 16.04 2.26
C ASP A 58 20.56 17.09 3.38
N LYS A 59 21.76 17.22 3.94
CA LYS A 59 22.02 18.16 5.03
C LYS A 59 22.10 19.60 4.49
N HIS A 60 21.71 20.56 5.34
CA HIS A 60 21.87 22.00 5.06
C HIS A 60 21.04 22.53 3.88
N LEU A 61 19.86 21.97 3.64
CA LEU A 61 18.91 22.48 2.64
C LEU A 61 17.90 23.44 3.28
N CYS A 62 17.74 24.62 2.65
CA CYS A 62 16.73 25.60 3.06
C CYS A 62 15.59 25.77 2.06
N ASN A 63 15.77 25.32 0.82
CA ASN A 63 14.71 25.41 -0.21
C ASN A 63 14.84 24.26 -1.22
N ILE A 64 13.71 23.80 -1.72
CA ILE A 64 13.60 22.79 -2.78
C ILE A 64 12.64 23.33 -3.84
N GLU A 65 13.01 23.19 -5.10
CA GLU A 65 12.12 23.40 -6.24
C GLU A 65 12.13 22.17 -7.14
N THR A 66 10.95 21.73 -7.56
CA THR A 66 10.79 20.62 -8.49
C THR A 66 9.96 21.06 -9.66
N ILE A 67 10.47 20.82 -10.85
CA ILE A 67 9.83 21.12 -12.12
C ILE A 67 9.54 19.79 -12.82
N LEU A 68 8.26 19.55 -13.08
CA LEU A 68 7.75 18.44 -13.85
C LEU A 68 7.39 18.91 -15.24
N THR A 69 7.87 18.22 -16.27
CA THR A 69 7.59 18.58 -17.69
C THR A 69 7.14 17.33 -18.45
N ILE A 70 6.03 17.40 -19.17
CA ILE A 70 5.54 16.29 -20.02
C ILE A 70 6.44 16.20 -21.25
N GLU A 71 7.14 15.08 -21.45
CA GLU A 71 8.03 14.90 -22.58
C GLU A 71 7.26 14.87 -23.92
N GLY A 72 7.80 15.57 -24.91
CA GLY A 72 7.21 15.63 -26.25
C GLY A 72 5.91 16.47 -26.36
N ALA A 73 5.56 17.21 -25.32
CA ALA A 73 4.45 18.15 -25.33
C ALA A 73 4.95 19.54 -25.75
N ASP A 74 4.01 20.39 -26.21
CA ASP A 74 4.29 21.78 -26.58
C ASP A 74 4.76 22.58 -25.36
N GLU A 75 5.95 23.17 -25.43
CA GLU A 75 6.54 23.94 -24.31
C GLU A 75 5.74 25.23 -24.02
N ASP A 76 5.04 25.78 -24.99
CA ASP A 76 4.24 27.00 -24.83
C ASP A 76 2.90 26.76 -24.11
N ASP A 77 2.44 25.50 -23.96
CA ASP A 77 1.26 25.17 -23.17
C ASP A 77 1.61 25.04 -21.67
N ALA A 78 1.29 26.08 -20.91
CA ALA A 78 1.54 26.16 -19.46
C ALA A 78 1.00 24.96 -18.66
N GLY A 79 0.04 24.19 -19.19
CA GLY A 79 -0.46 22.98 -18.56
C GLY A 79 0.44 21.73 -18.72
N ASN A 80 1.51 21.82 -19.50
CA ASN A 80 2.49 20.76 -19.70
C ASN A 80 3.65 20.80 -18.70
N THR A 81 3.63 21.77 -17.81
CA THR A 81 4.63 21.92 -16.73
C THR A 81 3.93 22.12 -15.39
N LEU A 82 4.43 21.48 -14.34
CA LEU A 82 4.00 21.67 -12.97
C LEU A 82 5.23 21.94 -12.07
N THR A 83 5.21 23.07 -11.37
CA THR A 83 6.29 23.48 -10.47
C THR A 83 5.81 23.44 -9.02
N ALA A 84 6.59 22.87 -8.13
CA ALA A 84 6.36 22.92 -6.69
C ALA A 84 7.62 23.39 -5.96
N THR A 85 7.45 24.23 -4.95
CA THR A 85 8.52 24.76 -4.13
C THR A 85 8.28 24.50 -2.65
N SER A 86 9.35 24.38 -1.87
CA SER A 86 9.27 24.22 -0.42
C SER A 86 10.46 24.91 0.25
N ASN A 87 10.20 25.58 1.39
CA ASN A 87 11.22 26.13 2.27
C ASN A 87 11.65 25.13 3.35
N SER A 88 11.45 23.85 3.12
CA SER A 88 11.83 22.74 3.98
C SER A 88 12.29 21.54 3.16
N GLN A 89 12.72 20.48 3.83
CA GLN A 89 13.09 19.22 3.18
C GLN A 89 11.90 18.47 2.56
N ASN A 90 10.65 18.84 2.91
CA ASN A 90 9.44 18.17 2.44
C ASN A 90 8.81 18.93 1.28
N LEU A 91 8.74 18.33 0.12
CA LEU A 91 8.04 18.87 -1.06
C LEU A 91 6.63 18.28 -1.16
N LYS A 92 5.67 19.13 -1.47
CA LYS A 92 4.28 18.75 -1.72
C LYS A 92 3.75 19.46 -2.96
N PHE A 93 3.07 18.72 -3.80
CA PHE A 93 2.34 19.28 -4.94
C PHE A 93 0.90 19.61 -4.52
N ASP A 94 0.34 20.66 -5.08
CA ASP A 94 -1.09 20.94 -4.94
C ASP A 94 -1.91 19.84 -5.60
N LEU A 95 -2.92 19.30 -4.90
CA LEU A 95 -3.70 18.15 -5.37
C LEU A 95 -4.48 18.45 -6.66
N LYS A 96 -5.03 19.66 -6.80
CA LYS A 96 -5.82 20.04 -7.96
C LYS A 96 -4.96 20.23 -9.20
N GLU A 97 -3.83 20.91 -9.04
CA GLU A 97 -2.84 21.12 -10.10
C GLU A 97 -2.21 19.79 -10.53
N TRP A 98 -1.87 18.93 -9.57
CA TRP A 98 -1.38 17.58 -9.82
C TRP A 98 -2.34 16.75 -10.67
N LYS A 99 -3.63 16.67 -10.28
CA LYS A 99 -4.64 15.91 -11.03
C LYS A 99 -4.81 16.41 -12.45
N TYR A 100 -4.81 17.72 -12.64
CA TYR A 100 -4.90 18.33 -13.98
C TYR A 100 -3.67 17.98 -14.83
N PHE A 101 -2.47 18.14 -14.28
CA PHE A 101 -1.22 17.84 -14.94
C PHE A 101 -1.10 16.34 -15.27
N LEU A 102 -1.42 15.46 -14.31
CA LEU A 102 -1.33 14.01 -14.49
C LEU A 102 -2.30 13.50 -15.57
N ALA A 103 -3.50 14.08 -15.66
CA ALA A 103 -4.45 13.74 -16.72
C ALA A 103 -3.91 14.08 -18.13
N LYS A 104 -3.16 15.18 -18.29
CA LYS A 104 -2.46 15.53 -19.54
C LYS A 104 -1.27 14.63 -19.85
N ALA A 105 -0.62 14.10 -18.81
CA ALA A 105 0.53 13.21 -18.90
C ALA A 105 0.15 11.75 -19.16
N ALA A 106 -1.13 11.39 -19.21
CA ALA A 106 -1.61 10.03 -19.43
C ALA A 106 -0.95 9.39 -20.67
N GLY A 107 -0.33 8.23 -20.50
CA GLY A 107 0.40 7.51 -21.54
C GLY A 107 1.72 8.14 -21.98
N LYS A 108 2.24 9.13 -21.26
CA LYS A 108 3.49 9.86 -21.58
C LYS A 108 4.49 9.74 -20.43
N ASN A 109 5.69 10.23 -20.71
CA ASN A 109 6.71 10.41 -19.70
C ASN A 109 6.69 11.82 -19.11
N ILE A 110 7.04 11.94 -17.85
CA ILE A 110 7.27 13.19 -17.15
C ILE A 110 8.74 13.27 -16.81
N LYS A 111 9.45 14.27 -17.33
CA LYS A 111 10.79 14.63 -16.88
C LYS A 111 10.68 15.33 -15.53
N VAL A 112 11.44 14.85 -14.55
CA VAL A 112 11.50 15.40 -13.19
C VAL A 112 12.85 16.06 -13.00
N GLN A 113 12.85 17.39 -12.80
CA GLN A 113 14.04 18.16 -12.48
C GLN A 113 13.93 18.71 -11.07
N ILE A 114 14.87 18.39 -10.21
CA ILE A 114 14.92 18.85 -8.82
C ILE A 114 16.11 19.79 -8.64
N TYR A 115 15.83 20.90 -7.97
CA TYR A 115 16.79 21.87 -7.51
C TYR A 115 16.74 21.97 -5.99
N SER A 116 17.88 22.16 -5.36
CA SER A 116 17.94 22.49 -3.93
C SER A 116 18.84 23.70 -3.69
N LYS A 117 18.49 24.48 -2.67
CA LYS A 117 19.28 25.62 -2.23
C LYS A 117 19.90 25.32 -0.88
N SER A 118 21.21 25.52 -0.75
CA SER A 118 21.90 25.37 0.52
C SER A 118 21.65 26.58 1.45
N ASP A 119 21.99 26.43 2.75
CA ASP A 119 21.97 27.52 3.74
C ASP A 119 22.90 28.69 3.33
N GLU A 120 23.95 28.41 2.51
CA GLU A 120 24.83 29.41 1.95
C GLU A 120 24.26 30.15 0.72
N GLY A 121 23.04 29.78 0.31
CA GLY A 121 22.31 30.41 -0.79
C GLY A 121 22.71 29.90 -2.20
N LYS A 122 23.49 28.81 -2.30
CA LYS A 122 23.89 28.21 -3.58
C LYS A 122 22.83 27.21 -4.06
N TRP A 123 22.48 27.28 -5.34
CA TRP A 123 21.59 26.33 -5.98
C TRP A 123 22.39 25.16 -6.59
N THR A 124 21.84 23.95 -6.39
CA THR A 124 22.29 22.69 -6.98
C THR A 124 21.20 22.13 -7.85
N ALA A 125 21.51 21.77 -9.10
CA ALA A 125 20.61 21.06 -10.01
C ALA A 125 21.01 19.58 -10.05
N PHE A 126 20.13 18.72 -9.59
CA PHE A 126 20.36 17.26 -9.60
C PHE A 126 20.18 16.67 -10.99
N ARG A 127 20.74 15.47 -11.21
CA ARG A 127 20.48 14.71 -12.42
C ARG A 127 18.98 14.48 -12.57
N PRO A 128 18.36 14.84 -13.70
CA PRO A 128 16.94 14.59 -13.94
C PRO A 128 16.67 13.10 -14.07
N PHE A 129 15.43 12.70 -13.80
CA PHE A 129 14.90 11.35 -13.96
C PHE A 129 13.49 11.38 -14.53
N THR A 130 12.88 10.23 -14.80
CA THR A 130 11.60 10.13 -15.52
C THR A 130 10.56 9.39 -14.70
N TRP A 131 9.31 9.89 -14.71
CA TRP A 131 8.13 9.14 -14.33
C TRP A 131 7.35 8.74 -15.56
N GLN A 132 7.04 7.45 -15.70
CA GLN A 132 6.17 6.97 -16.77
C GLN A 132 4.72 6.93 -16.28
N VAL A 133 3.82 7.65 -16.93
CA VAL A 133 2.39 7.63 -16.60
C VAL A 133 1.69 6.64 -17.50
N VAL A 134 1.06 5.61 -16.94
CA VAL A 134 0.24 4.67 -17.69
C VAL A 134 -1.22 5.16 -17.78
N ASN A 135 -1.93 4.74 -18.84
CA ASN A 135 -3.36 5.08 -19.00
C ASN A 135 -4.27 4.33 -18.02
N ASP A 136 -3.76 3.24 -17.45
CA ASP A 136 -4.53 2.43 -16.52
C ASP A 136 -4.69 3.15 -15.17
N SER A 137 -5.89 3.03 -14.60
CA SER A 137 -6.16 3.43 -13.22
C SER A 137 -6.07 2.22 -12.29
N ILE A 138 -5.73 2.46 -11.04
CA ILE A 138 -5.81 1.45 -9.98
C ILE A 138 -6.99 1.78 -9.06
N ASP A 139 -7.39 0.81 -8.23
CA ASP A 139 -8.47 1.02 -7.27
C ASP A 139 -8.22 2.22 -6.37
N SER A 140 -9.24 3.04 -6.17
CA SER A 140 -9.13 4.29 -5.43
C SER A 140 -8.82 4.11 -3.95
N TYR A 141 -9.02 2.90 -3.39
CA TYR A 141 -8.85 2.66 -1.96
C TYR A 141 -7.96 1.44 -1.67
N LEU A 142 -7.05 1.62 -0.73
CA LEU A 142 -6.20 0.57 -0.17
C LEU A 142 -6.57 0.36 1.30
N THR A 143 -6.95 -0.87 1.67
CA THR A 143 -7.14 -1.26 3.06
C THR A 143 -5.94 -2.05 3.55
N TYR A 144 -5.42 -1.67 4.71
CA TYR A 144 -4.22 -2.29 5.29
C TYR A 144 -4.29 -2.32 6.82
N GLN A 145 -3.52 -3.23 7.42
CA GLN A 145 -3.33 -3.27 8.87
C GLN A 145 -2.05 -2.54 9.26
N LEU A 146 -2.19 -1.60 10.19
CA LEU A 146 -1.06 -0.99 10.88
C LEU A 146 -0.77 -1.79 12.14
N ILE A 147 0.41 -2.40 12.22
CA ILE A 147 0.90 -3.17 13.35
C ILE A 147 2.11 -2.43 13.89
N GLU A 148 1.99 -1.87 15.10
CA GLU A 148 3.11 -1.17 15.74
C GLU A 148 4.19 -2.17 16.15
N PRO A 149 5.48 -1.83 16.04
CA PRO A 149 6.61 -2.69 16.44
C PRO A 149 6.74 -2.72 17.96
N THR A 150 5.79 -3.33 18.65
CA THR A 150 5.76 -3.48 20.10
C THR A 150 5.83 -4.95 20.51
N TYR A 151 6.15 -5.23 21.79
CA TYR A 151 6.13 -6.60 22.32
C TYR A 151 4.72 -7.20 22.40
N ASP A 152 3.67 -6.37 22.44
CA ASP A 152 2.27 -6.80 22.32
C ASP A 152 1.68 -6.22 21.03
N VAL A 153 2.02 -6.86 19.91
CA VAL A 153 1.62 -6.43 18.56
C VAL A 153 0.11 -6.31 18.35
N TRP A 154 -0.68 -7.03 19.14
CA TRP A 154 -2.13 -7.08 18.99
C TRP A 154 -2.86 -5.98 19.77
N SER A 155 -2.19 -5.33 20.72
CA SER A 155 -2.80 -4.35 21.63
C SER A 155 -3.15 -3.04 20.96
N LYS A 156 -2.51 -2.71 19.82
CA LYS A 156 -2.67 -1.44 19.11
C LYS A 156 -2.90 -1.59 17.61
N THR A 157 -3.21 -2.80 17.15
CA THR A 157 -3.49 -3.06 15.73
C THR A 157 -4.67 -2.23 15.25
N LYS A 158 -4.53 -1.60 14.08
CA LYS A 158 -5.57 -0.82 13.41
C LYS A 158 -5.71 -1.29 11.98
N THR A 159 -6.94 -1.42 11.50
CA THR A 159 -7.23 -1.55 10.08
C THR A 159 -7.61 -0.18 9.55
N LYS A 160 -6.87 0.30 8.58
CA LYS A 160 -7.04 1.59 7.95
C LYS A 160 -7.39 1.44 6.48
N GLN A 161 -8.13 2.40 5.96
CA GLN A 161 -8.38 2.54 4.53
C GLN A 161 -7.84 3.88 4.07
N ARG A 162 -7.02 3.87 3.03
CA ARG A 162 -6.44 5.05 2.42
C ARG A 162 -6.97 5.23 1.00
N CYS A 163 -7.39 6.46 0.67
CA CYS A 163 -7.65 6.85 -0.70
C CYS A 163 -6.30 7.10 -1.39
N ILE A 164 -6.02 6.39 -2.48
CA ILE A 164 -4.75 6.53 -3.21
C ILE A 164 -4.74 7.75 -4.13
N GLU A 165 -5.88 8.41 -4.32
CA GLU A 165 -6.01 9.58 -5.21
C GLU A 165 -5.81 10.92 -4.50
N ASN A 166 -5.86 10.95 -3.16
CA ASN A 166 -5.72 12.18 -2.36
C ASN A 166 -5.04 11.98 -1.01
N TRP A 167 -4.66 10.74 -0.68
CA TRP A 167 -4.04 10.33 0.58
C TRP A 167 -4.93 10.47 1.83
N ASP A 168 -6.24 10.72 1.69
CA ASP A 168 -7.17 10.67 2.82
C ASP A 168 -7.15 9.27 3.46
N GLU A 169 -7.16 9.25 4.78
CA GLU A 169 -7.07 8.02 5.55
C GLU A 169 -8.15 7.97 6.62
N LYS A 170 -8.82 6.84 6.76
CA LYS A 170 -9.77 6.57 7.84
C LYS A 170 -9.47 5.25 8.54
N ILE A 171 -9.79 5.18 9.82
CA ILE A 171 -9.76 3.94 10.59
C ILE A 171 -11.05 3.16 10.30
N ILE A 172 -10.93 1.93 9.81
CA ILE A 172 -12.06 1.02 9.57
C ILE A 172 -12.39 0.25 10.84
N ALA A 173 -11.34 -0.25 11.50
CA ALA A 173 -11.45 -0.97 12.77
C ALA A 173 -10.16 -0.82 13.56
N ASP A 174 -10.25 -0.78 14.88
CA ASP A 174 -9.10 -0.77 15.76
C ASP A 174 -9.29 -1.68 16.98
N TYR A 175 -8.28 -1.74 17.82
CA TYR A 175 -8.28 -2.56 19.03
C TYR A 175 -9.33 -2.16 20.07
N THR A 176 -9.97 -1.01 19.92
CA THR A 176 -11.04 -0.53 20.81
C THR A 176 -12.43 -0.94 20.34
N LEU A 177 -12.56 -1.54 19.14
CA LEU A 177 -13.83 -1.90 18.51
C LEU A 177 -14.72 -2.75 19.42
N ILE A 178 -14.11 -3.68 20.15
CA ILE A 178 -14.82 -4.51 21.13
C ILE A 178 -13.96 -4.62 22.39
N LYS A 179 -14.54 -4.28 23.54
CA LYS A 179 -13.87 -4.37 24.84
C LYS A 179 -13.33 -5.78 25.09
N ASN A 180 -12.09 -5.88 25.54
CA ASN A 180 -11.37 -7.13 25.85
C ASN A 180 -11.09 -8.06 24.65
N LEU A 181 -11.36 -7.64 23.42
CA LEU A 181 -10.96 -8.36 22.22
C LEU A 181 -9.82 -7.65 21.51
N LYS A 182 -8.94 -8.42 20.93
CA LYS A 182 -7.81 -7.94 20.13
C LYS A 182 -8.05 -8.30 18.66
N MET A 183 -7.98 -7.33 17.79
CA MET A 183 -8.10 -7.55 16.35
C MET A 183 -6.82 -8.20 15.81
N ASN A 184 -6.96 -9.25 15.02
CA ASN A 184 -5.83 -9.96 14.42
C ASN A 184 -5.79 -9.76 12.90
N THR A 185 -6.58 -10.54 12.17
CA THR A 185 -6.56 -10.56 10.70
C THR A 185 -7.88 -10.01 10.16
N TYR A 186 -7.77 -9.23 9.09
CA TYR A 186 -8.92 -8.66 8.39
C TYR A 186 -8.71 -8.82 6.87
N ALA A 187 -9.77 -9.16 6.14
CA ALA A 187 -9.73 -9.22 4.70
C ALA A 187 -11.08 -8.82 4.09
N TYR A 188 -11.04 -8.17 2.93
CA TYR A 188 -12.18 -7.97 2.06
C TYR A 188 -12.26 -9.07 0.99
N GLY A 189 -13.48 -9.40 0.57
CA GLY A 189 -13.72 -10.24 -0.59
C GLY A 189 -13.81 -9.39 -1.84
N ASN A 190 -12.89 -9.63 -2.79
CA ASN A 190 -12.93 -9.02 -4.13
C ASN A 190 -13.09 -7.50 -4.13
N GLN A 191 -12.50 -6.82 -3.14
CA GLN A 191 -12.62 -5.35 -2.96
C GLN A 191 -14.08 -4.88 -2.72
N ASP A 192 -14.99 -5.81 -2.43
CA ASP A 192 -16.38 -5.51 -2.07
C ASP A 192 -16.46 -5.19 -0.57
N GLU A 193 -16.85 -3.98 -0.22
CA GLU A 193 -17.05 -3.54 1.17
C GLU A 193 -18.14 -4.35 1.90
N ASN A 194 -19.05 -4.97 1.16
CA ASN A 194 -20.12 -5.80 1.69
C ASN A 194 -19.70 -7.23 1.99
N LEU A 195 -18.49 -7.65 1.59
CA LEU A 195 -17.92 -8.95 1.88
C LEU A 195 -16.60 -8.79 2.61
N SER A 196 -16.59 -9.05 3.92
CA SER A 196 -15.38 -8.93 4.73
C SER A 196 -15.34 -9.97 5.85
N ILE A 197 -14.14 -10.23 6.33
CA ILE A 197 -13.88 -11.16 7.43
C ILE A 197 -12.87 -10.56 8.39
N ILE A 198 -13.12 -10.77 9.69
CA ILE A 198 -12.21 -10.35 10.75
C ILE A 198 -12.02 -11.47 11.78
N TYR A 199 -10.80 -11.65 12.25
CA TYR A 199 -10.50 -12.51 13.38
C TYR A 199 -10.25 -11.69 14.64
N LEU A 200 -11.04 -11.95 15.67
CA LEU A 200 -10.94 -11.31 16.98
C LEU A 200 -10.42 -12.31 18.00
N ARG A 201 -9.34 -11.93 18.70
CA ARG A 201 -8.75 -12.72 19.80
C ARG A 201 -9.35 -12.29 21.13
N GLY A 202 -9.58 -13.23 22.02
CA GLY A 202 -10.07 -13.00 23.38
C GLY A 202 -11.14 -14.04 23.76
N GLU A 203 -11.64 -13.98 24.97
CA GLU A 203 -12.53 -14.99 25.55
C GLU A 203 -13.77 -15.20 24.69
N ASN A 204 -14.41 -14.33 24.13
CA ASN A 204 -15.56 -14.50 23.24
C ASN A 204 -15.22 -14.19 21.77
N GLY A 205 -13.94 -14.20 21.43
CA GLY A 205 -13.43 -13.94 20.08
C GLY A 205 -13.89 -14.97 19.05
N GLY A 206 -13.34 -14.88 17.87
CA GLY A 206 -13.57 -15.78 16.75
C GLY A 206 -13.53 -15.07 15.41
N THR A 207 -13.77 -15.82 14.39
CA THR A 207 -13.82 -15.33 13.01
C THR A 207 -15.24 -14.85 12.68
N ILE A 208 -15.37 -13.58 12.32
CA ILE A 208 -16.65 -12.95 11.97
C ILE A 208 -16.66 -12.64 10.49
N LEU A 209 -17.60 -13.22 9.77
CA LEU A 209 -17.91 -12.91 8.37
C LEU A 209 -19.00 -11.84 8.33
N ASN A 210 -18.75 -10.76 7.60
CA ASN A 210 -19.78 -9.82 7.16
C ASN A 210 -20.13 -10.14 5.70
N ARG A 211 -21.41 -10.34 5.41
CA ARG A 211 -21.92 -10.42 4.05
C ARG A 211 -23.17 -9.58 3.94
N ASN A 212 -23.09 -8.48 3.21
CA ASN A 212 -24.20 -7.51 3.03
C ASN A 212 -24.78 -7.01 4.37
N GLY A 213 -23.92 -6.69 5.34
CA GLY A 213 -24.30 -6.23 6.67
C GLY A 213 -24.77 -7.35 7.63
N LYS A 214 -24.89 -8.58 7.16
CA LYS A 214 -25.23 -9.74 8.02
C LYS A 214 -23.95 -10.35 8.59
N LEU A 215 -23.83 -10.31 9.91
CA LEU A 215 -22.69 -10.86 10.63
C LEU A 215 -22.92 -12.32 10.99
N ARG A 216 -21.93 -13.17 10.71
CA ARG A 216 -21.94 -14.59 11.07
C ARG A 216 -20.60 -14.99 11.68
N LYS A 217 -20.64 -15.63 12.86
CA LYS A 217 -19.45 -16.24 13.46
C LYS A 217 -19.15 -17.56 12.78
N LEU A 218 -17.94 -17.72 12.27
CA LEU A 218 -17.46 -18.94 11.62
C LEU A 218 -16.60 -19.76 12.58
N ASN A 219 -16.71 -21.09 12.49
CA ASN A 219 -15.73 -22.00 13.06
C ASN A 219 -14.79 -22.49 11.96
N LEU A 220 -13.61 -21.92 11.90
CA LEU A 220 -12.57 -22.28 10.92
C LEU A 220 -11.46 -23.14 11.55
N GLN A 221 -11.77 -23.84 12.64
CA GLN A 221 -10.85 -24.77 13.30
C GLN A 221 -11.45 -26.16 13.35
N GLY A 222 -10.80 -27.12 12.68
CA GLY A 222 -11.14 -28.54 12.70
C GLY A 222 -10.15 -29.34 13.55
N LYS A 223 -10.45 -30.64 13.72
CA LYS A 223 -9.56 -31.58 14.40
C LYS A 223 -8.20 -31.68 13.67
N GLY A 224 -7.12 -31.54 14.41
CA GLY A 224 -5.75 -31.63 13.86
C GLY A 224 -5.21 -30.32 13.27
N MET A 225 -5.97 -29.24 13.26
CA MET A 225 -5.48 -27.93 12.85
C MET A 225 -4.69 -27.26 13.96
N ALA A 226 -3.60 -26.57 13.59
CA ALA A 226 -2.66 -25.96 14.52
C ALA A 226 -3.27 -24.79 15.32
N SER A 227 -4.23 -24.05 14.72
CA SER A 227 -4.85 -22.86 15.33
C SER A 227 -6.17 -22.51 14.61
N PRO A 228 -6.96 -21.56 15.10
CA PRO A 228 -7.97 -20.89 14.28
C PRO A 228 -7.35 -20.30 13.01
N GLY A 229 -8.15 -20.23 11.94
CA GLY A 229 -7.71 -19.71 10.64
C GLY A 229 -7.29 -18.24 10.68
N ILE A 230 -6.22 -17.92 9.97
CA ILE A 230 -5.71 -16.56 9.75
C ILE A 230 -5.27 -16.40 8.29
N TYR A 231 -4.89 -15.19 7.88
CA TYR A 231 -4.43 -14.86 6.51
C TYR A 231 -5.45 -15.24 5.44
N TYR A 232 -6.61 -14.62 5.52
CA TYR A 232 -7.76 -14.92 4.67
C TYR A 232 -7.63 -14.37 3.27
N SER A 233 -8.11 -15.15 2.27
CA SER A 233 -8.36 -14.66 0.91
C SER A 233 -9.63 -15.30 0.37
N PHE A 234 -10.55 -14.47 -0.12
CA PHE A 234 -11.77 -14.94 -0.78
C PHE A 234 -11.47 -15.33 -2.23
N ASN A 235 -12.16 -16.32 -2.73
CA ASN A 235 -12.20 -16.54 -4.17
C ASN A 235 -13.12 -15.51 -4.86
N PRO A 236 -13.01 -15.31 -6.19
CA PRO A 236 -13.79 -14.28 -6.89
C PRO A 236 -15.32 -14.42 -6.76
N SER A 237 -15.85 -15.62 -6.60
CA SER A 237 -17.30 -15.82 -6.39
C SER A 237 -17.76 -15.47 -4.96
N GLY A 238 -16.83 -15.27 -4.04
CA GLY A 238 -17.12 -15.07 -2.61
C GLY A 238 -17.65 -16.33 -1.90
N ARG A 239 -17.77 -17.48 -2.58
CA ARG A 239 -18.20 -18.75 -1.99
C ARG A 239 -17.13 -19.37 -1.12
N TYR A 240 -15.89 -19.39 -1.61
CA TYR A 240 -14.78 -20.04 -0.94
C TYR A 240 -13.84 -19.02 -0.27
N LEU A 241 -13.30 -19.43 0.86
CA LEU A 241 -12.32 -18.68 1.63
C LEU A 241 -11.11 -19.57 1.86
N THR A 242 -9.94 -19.21 1.33
CA THR A 242 -8.69 -19.86 1.74
C THR A 242 -8.08 -19.16 2.94
N TYR A 243 -7.42 -19.92 3.79
CA TYR A 243 -6.76 -19.42 5.00
C TYR A 243 -5.67 -20.40 5.44
N SER A 244 -4.79 -19.95 6.34
CA SER A 244 -3.84 -20.85 6.98
C SER A 244 -4.09 -20.96 8.47
N THR A 245 -3.62 -22.07 9.05
CA THR A 245 -3.53 -22.27 10.50
C THR A 245 -2.06 -22.37 10.87
N ASN A 246 -1.63 -21.63 11.90
CA ASN A 246 -0.22 -21.48 12.21
C ASN A 246 0.05 -21.65 13.70
N THR A 247 1.09 -22.43 14.03
CA THR A 247 1.71 -22.40 15.36
C THR A 247 2.99 -21.57 15.25
N MET A 248 3.08 -20.52 16.06
CA MET A 248 4.16 -19.54 15.97
C MET A 248 4.94 -19.48 17.26
N VAL A 249 6.26 -19.35 17.13
CA VAL A 249 7.17 -18.95 18.23
C VAL A 249 7.59 -17.51 18.04
N ARG A 250 7.79 -16.81 19.17
CA ARG A 250 8.21 -15.42 19.20
C ARG A 250 9.69 -15.34 19.53
N ASP A 251 10.41 -14.53 18.79
CA ASP A 251 11.79 -14.16 19.06
C ASP A 251 11.86 -12.68 19.42
N PHE A 252 12.34 -12.38 20.62
CA PHE A 252 12.41 -11.01 21.15
C PHE A 252 13.80 -10.46 20.95
N ASN A 253 13.89 -9.34 20.24
CA ASN A 253 15.15 -8.65 19.98
C ASN A 253 15.25 -7.38 20.85
N ILE A 254 16.47 -7.05 21.27
CA ILE A 254 16.77 -5.80 21.98
C ILE A 254 16.76 -4.61 21.00
N ASN A 255 16.96 -4.87 19.71
CA ASN A 255 16.97 -3.85 18.68
C ASN A 255 15.60 -3.12 18.59
N THR A 256 15.63 -1.80 18.57
CA THR A 256 14.42 -0.94 18.50
C THR A 256 13.63 -1.12 17.21
N ASP A 257 14.29 -1.50 16.11
CA ASP A 257 13.65 -1.62 14.79
C ASP A 257 12.99 -3.01 14.58
N LYS A 258 13.44 -4.02 15.32
CA LYS A 258 12.94 -5.39 15.23
C LYS A 258 12.75 -5.99 16.62
N ARG A 259 11.82 -5.45 17.38
CA ARG A 259 11.58 -5.89 18.77
C ARG A 259 11.01 -7.29 18.89
N LEU A 260 10.20 -7.68 17.91
CA LEU A 260 9.56 -8.99 17.88
C LEU A 260 9.62 -9.56 16.46
N GLU A 261 10.18 -10.73 16.32
CA GLU A 261 10.06 -11.58 15.13
C GLU A 261 9.21 -12.80 15.47
N VAL A 262 8.50 -13.33 14.49
CA VAL A 262 7.60 -14.47 14.64
C VAL A 262 7.92 -15.49 13.57
N TYR A 263 8.07 -16.75 13.98
CA TYR A 263 8.38 -17.86 13.10
C TYR A 263 7.35 -18.96 13.21
N ASP A 264 6.92 -19.50 12.07
CA ASP A 264 6.03 -20.66 12.05
C ASP A 264 6.81 -21.94 12.41
N THR A 265 6.25 -22.75 13.30
CA THR A 265 6.72 -24.10 13.61
C THR A 265 5.79 -25.19 13.06
N ALA A 266 4.55 -24.83 12.79
CA ALA A 266 3.60 -25.63 12.03
C ALA A 266 2.65 -24.69 11.31
N SER A 267 2.40 -24.94 10.02
CA SER A 267 1.38 -24.21 9.27
C SER A 267 0.87 -25.07 8.11
N SER A 268 -0.42 -24.92 7.82
CA SER A 268 -1.11 -25.61 6.72
C SER A 268 -2.21 -24.72 6.17
N ILE A 269 -2.52 -24.85 4.88
CA ILE A 269 -3.58 -24.12 4.23
C ILE A 269 -4.85 -24.95 4.09
N TYR A 270 -5.99 -24.29 4.15
CA TYR A 270 -7.33 -24.87 4.05
C TYR A 270 -8.22 -23.98 3.20
N VAL A 271 -9.36 -24.54 2.77
CA VAL A 271 -10.42 -23.78 2.13
C VAL A 271 -11.72 -24.04 2.89
N ALA A 272 -12.46 -22.97 3.20
CA ALA A 272 -13.81 -23.08 3.72
C ALA A 272 -14.82 -22.82 2.60
N ASP A 273 -15.82 -23.68 2.45
CA ASP A 273 -17.04 -23.39 1.71
C ASP A 273 -18.00 -22.62 2.62
N LEU A 274 -18.19 -21.34 2.32
CA LEU A 274 -19.00 -20.44 3.13
C LEU A 274 -20.50 -20.63 2.96
N ASN A 275 -20.93 -21.33 1.89
CA ASN A 275 -22.33 -21.67 1.65
C ASN A 275 -22.72 -22.93 2.42
N ASP A 276 -21.89 -23.97 2.31
CA ASP A 276 -22.17 -25.29 2.89
C ASP A 276 -21.57 -25.45 4.30
N ASN A 277 -20.84 -24.46 4.80
CA ASN A 277 -20.23 -24.40 6.13
C ASN A 277 -19.30 -25.59 6.43
N HIS A 278 -18.52 -26.03 5.45
CA HIS A 278 -17.55 -27.08 5.68
C HIS A 278 -16.13 -26.66 5.29
N ILE A 279 -15.14 -27.34 5.87
CA ILE A 279 -13.73 -27.11 5.62
C ILE A 279 -13.23 -28.19 4.68
N ILE A 280 -12.61 -27.75 3.60
CA ILE A 280 -11.97 -28.60 2.59
C ILE A 280 -10.49 -28.67 2.93
N SER A 281 -9.98 -29.89 3.08
CA SER A 281 -8.54 -30.17 3.27
C SER A 281 -8.07 -31.17 2.22
N SER A 282 -6.79 -31.15 1.94
CA SER A 282 -6.18 -32.11 1.01
C SER A 282 -4.70 -32.30 1.40
N PRO A 283 -4.16 -33.53 1.34
CA PRO A 283 -2.73 -33.76 1.51
C PRO A 283 -1.86 -32.96 0.51
N LEU A 284 -2.46 -32.52 -0.61
CA LEU A 284 -1.80 -31.67 -1.60
C LEU A 284 -1.63 -30.23 -1.14
N ALA A 285 -2.47 -29.76 -0.19
CA ALA A 285 -2.53 -28.41 0.32
C ALA A 285 -2.27 -28.32 1.84
N SER A 286 -2.14 -29.45 2.54
CA SER A 286 -1.93 -29.52 4.00
C SER A 286 -0.95 -30.64 4.31
N ASP A 287 0.27 -30.48 3.80
CA ASP A 287 1.35 -31.47 3.92
C ASP A 287 2.11 -31.27 5.23
N SER A 288 2.00 -32.21 6.14
CA SER A 288 2.63 -32.17 7.48
C SER A 288 4.16 -32.10 7.46
N SER A 289 4.79 -32.43 6.33
CA SER A 289 6.24 -32.30 6.12
C SER A 289 6.68 -30.89 5.74
N ARG A 290 5.74 -29.98 5.53
CA ARG A 290 5.97 -28.60 5.07
C ARG A 290 5.38 -27.57 6.03
N LEU A 291 5.85 -26.35 5.89
CA LEU A 291 5.20 -25.15 6.40
C LEU A 291 4.51 -24.49 5.21
N GLU A 292 3.20 -24.25 5.30
CA GLU A 292 2.38 -23.69 4.21
C GLU A 292 1.54 -22.56 4.77
N THR A 293 1.74 -21.32 4.27
CA THR A 293 1.14 -20.11 4.86
C THR A 293 0.88 -19.03 3.81
N PHE A 294 0.16 -17.98 4.18
CA PHE A 294 -0.21 -16.83 3.34
C PHE A 294 -0.91 -17.24 2.02
N PRO A 295 -1.98 -18.03 2.08
CA PRO A 295 -2.68 -18.41 0.86
C PRO A 295 -3.46 -17.23 0.27
N THR A 296 -3.47 -17.14 -1.07
CA THR A 296 -4.28 -16.18 -1.81
C THR A 296 -4.86 -16.80 -3.06
N PHE A 297 -6.14 -16.54 -3.35
CA PHE A 297 -6.74 -16.95 -4.61
C PHE A 297 -6.23 -16.10 -5.77
N SER A 298 -6.07 -16.73 -6.92
CA SER A 298 -5.86 -15.99 -8.16
C SER A 298 -7.10 -15.18 -8.54
N PRO A 299 -6.97 -14.07 -9.30
CA PRO A 299 -8.11 -13.26 -9.73
C PRO A 299 -9.19 -14.01 -10.52
N ASN A 300 -8.83 -15.12 -11.17
CA ASN A 300 -9.76 -15.98 -11.89
C ASN A 300 -10.30 -17.17 -11.05
N GLY A 301 -9.94 -17.26 -9.77
CA GLY A 301 -10.37 -18.31 -8.85
C GLY A 301 -9.81 -19.71 -9.08
N LYS A 302 -9.04 -19.93 -10.15
CA LYS A 302 -8.58 -21.27 -10.57
C LYS A 302 -7.36 -21.79 -9.82
N TYR A 303 -6.68 -20.92 -9.08
CA TYR A 303 -5.46 -21.27 -8.36
C TYR A 303 -5.45 -20.64 -6.97
N ILE A 304 -4.73 -21.31 -6.06
CA ILE A 304 -4.31 -20.75 -4.78
C ILE A 304 -2.79 -20.65 -4.83
N TYR A 305 -2.27 -19.45 -4.54
CA TYR A 305 -0.84 -19.18 -4.35
C TYR A 305 -0.55 -19.12 -2.87
N TYR A 306 0.57 -19.68 -2.43
CA TYR A 306 0.96 -19.67 -1.03
C TYR A 306 2.47 -19.80 -0.86
N CYS A 307 2.96 -19.46 0.32
CA CYS A 307 4.35 -19.66 0.69
C CYS A 307 4.54 -21.03 1.32
N ALA A 308 5.56 -21.78 0.89
CA ALA A 308 5.88 -23.09 1.44
C ALA A 308 7.37 -23.27 1.69
N ALA A 309 7.70 -23.90 2.85
CA ALA A 309 9.05 -24.28 3.20
C ALA A 309 9.11 -25.75 3.64
N ASN A 310 10.28 -26.37 3.57
CA ASN A 310 10.48 -27.73 4.02
C ASN A 310 10.64 -27.73 5.55
N LYS A 311 9.78 -28.44 6.26
CA LYS A 311 9.81 -28.51 7.73
C LYS A 311 11.06 -29.19 8.27
N LYS A 312 11.73 -30.04 7.48
CA LYS A 312 13.02 -30.66 7.89
C LYS A 312 14.15 -29.64 8.03
N GLU A 313 14.01 -28.47 7.39
CA GLU A 313 14.97 -27.37 7.51
C GLU A 313 14.74 -26.52 8.78
N LEU A 314 13.64 -26.77 9.49
CA LEU A 314 13.30 -26.10 10.72
C LEU A 314 14.14 -26.66 11.87
N SER A 315 14.96 -25.81 12.48
CA SER A 315 15.67 -26.13 13.73
C SER A 315 15.73 -24.86 14.60
N ASP A 316 15.81 -25.01 15.90
CA ASP A 316 15.90 -23.89 16.85
C ASP A 316 17.07 -22.94 16.56
N LYS A 317 18.11 -23.44 15.91
CA LYS A 317 19.30 -22.65 15.50
C LYS A 317 19.15 -22.01 14.12
N ASN A 318 18.10 -22.34 13.37
CA ASN A 318 18.02 -22.03 11.94
C ASN A 318 16.70 -21.35 11.50
N LEU A 319 15.87 -20.90 12.44
CA LEU A 319 14.59 -20.23 12.15
C LEU A 319 14.77 -19.04 11.20
N LYS A 320 15.81 -18.23 11.41
CA LYS A 320 16.12 -17.04 10.61
C LYS A 320 16.55 -17.34 9.17
N ASN A 321 17.00 -18.55 8.90
CA ASN A 321 17.52 -18.98 7.60
C ASN A 321 16.52 -19.82 6.80
N LEU A 322 15.34 -20.09 7.37
CA LEU A 322 14.27 -20.80 6.68
C LEU A 322 13.82 -20.02 5.44
N LYS A 323 13.88 -20.67 4.27
CA LYS A 323 13.50 -20.04 3.00
C LYS A 323 12.17 -20.59 2.52
N TYR A 324 11.26 -19.69 2.19
CA TYR A 324 9.99 -20.02 1.57
C TYR A 324 10.07 -19.89 0.06
N ALA A 325 9.46 -20.85 -0.64
CA ALA A 325 9.20 -20.77 -2.06
C ALA A 325 7.74 -20.36 -2.31
N LEU A 326 7.50 -19.67 -3.41
CA LEU A 326 6.15 -19.44 -3.90
C LEU A 326 5.62 -20.70 -4.59
N VAL A 327 4.47 -21.17 -4.16
CA VAL A 327 3.82 -22.37 -4.69
C VAL A 327 2.44 -22.02 -5.23
N ARG A 328 2.06 -22.66 -6.31
CA ARG A 328 0.72 -22.57 -6.89
C ARG A 328 0.06 -23.95 -6.88
N ILE A 329 -1.20 -24.03 -6.45
CA ILE A 329 -2.03 -25.23 -6.51
C ILE A 329 -3.34 -24.93 -7.27
N PRO A 330 -3.75 -25.74 -8.25
CA PRO A 330 -5.06 -25.61 -8.89
C PRO A 330 -6.18 -25.86 -7.88
N PHE A 331 -7.26 -25.09 -7.99
CA PHE A 331 -8.49 -25.27 -7.24
C PHE A 331 -9.68 -25.27 -8.19
N ASN A 332 -10.53 -26.30 -8.10
CA ASN A 332 -11.75 -26.40 -8.90
C ASN A 332 -12.94 -25.95 -8.04
N GLU A 333 -13.55 -24.82 -8.41
CA GLU A 333 -14.65 -24.20 -7.67
C GLU A 333 -15.96 -25.03 -7.75
N GLU A 334 -16.17 -25.80 -8.84
CA GLU A 334 -17.39 -26.59 -9.00
C GLU A 334 -17.49 -27.73 -7.99
N ASN A 335 -16.37 -28.36 -7.68
CA ASN A 335 -16.33 -29.55 -6.80
C ASN A 335 -15.43 -29.41 -5.56
N GLY A 336 -14.79 -28.24 -5.36
CA GLY A 336 -13.93 -27.98 -4.21
C GLY A 336 -12.64 -28.80 -4.16
N ARG A 337 -12.13 -29.29 -5.31
CA ARG A 337 -10.96 -30.16 -5.34
C ARG A 337 -9.68 -29.40 -5.69
N PHE A 338 -8.60 -29.86 -5.08
CA PHE A 338 -7.24 -29.41 -5.39
C PHE A 338 -6.61 -30.27 -6.47
N GLY A 339 -5.81 -29.66 -7.34
CA GLY A 339 -4.94 -30.35 -8.29
C GLY A 339 -3.49 -30.50 -7.77
N GLU A 340 -2.55 -30.84 -8.66
CA GLU A 340 -1.15 -30.95 -8.31
C GLU A 340 -0.49 -29.57 -8.11
N ARG A 341 0.27 -29.43 -7.03
CA ARG A 341 1.03 -28.22 -6.72
C ARG A 341 2.25 -28.06 -7.60
N LYS A 342 2.62 -26.81 -7.86
CA LYS A 342 3.84 -26.44 -8.62
C LYS A 342 4.56 -25.32 -7.89
N CYS A 343 5.87 -25.45 -7.70
CA CYS A 343 6.75 -24.36 -7.32
C CYS A 343 6.92 -23.40 -8.50
N ILE A 344 6.90 -22.09 -8.26
CA ILE A 344 6.99 -21.04 -9.28
C ILE A 344 8.37 -20.42 -9.26
#